data_5f66094b04075a1907c2c405af8d3898
#
_entry.id   5f66094b04075a1907c2c405af8d3898
#
_cell.length_a   1.000
_cell.length_b   1.000
_cell.length_c   1.000
_cell.angle_alpha   90.00
_cell.angle_beta   90.00
_cell.angle_gamma   90.00
#
_symmetry.space_group_name_H-M   'P 1'
#
loop_
_entity.id
_entity.type
_entity.pdbx_description
1 polymer ?
#
loop_
_entity_poly.entity_id
_entity_poly.type
_entity_poly.pdbx_seq_one_letter_code
_entity_poly.pdbx_strand_id
1 'polypeptide(L)'
;MTIGLLGFGVVGRGVYEIIASRQDMKIAQICCLEDPSLPDVRVTRDFQTIVQDETIDTVVEAMGGLHPAYEFVRAAMEAGKNIVTSNKALVAAFYDDLIPLAREKGLKFRCTAAVGGGIGWLSELERAHRVQTICRVRGIMNGTCNYILDSMTRLGLGYDQALKQAQALGYAEARPATDVEGIDTWHKAILSSNIAFGVSLDREQVPV
;
A
#
# COMPACT_ATOMS: atom_id res chain seq x y z
N MET A 1 -18.30 -11.23 -2.41
CA MET A 1 -17.09 -10.68 -3.05
C MET A 1 -16.08 -11.80 -3.24
N THR A 2 -15.61 -11.98 -4.47
CA THR A 2 -14.65 -13.04 -4.81
C THR A 2 -13.32 -12.41 -5.19
N ILE A 3 -12.24 -12.84 -4.56
CA ILE A 3 -10.96 -12.14 -4.54
C ILE A 3 -9.86 -12.98 -5.20
N GLY A 4 -9.07 -12.33 -6.07
CA GLY A 4 -7.74 -12.77 -6.48
C GLY A 4 -6.69 -12.05 -5.65
N LEU A 5 -5.81 -12.77 -4.98
CA LEU A 5 -4.75 -12.21 -4.14
C LEU A 5 -3.40 -12.30 -4.84
N LEU A 6 -2.71 -11.17 -4.97
CA LEU A 6 -1.36 -11.07 -5.52
C LEU A 6 -0.34 -10.86 -4.40
N GLY A 7 0.53 -11.85 -4.24
CA GLY A 7 1.52 -11.87 -3.16
C GLY A 7 1.01 -12.55 -1.90
N PHE A 8 1.87 -13.38 -1.29
CA PHE A 8 1.58 -14.13 -0.06
C PHE A 8 2.68 -13.97 1.00
N GLY A 9 3.23 -12.75 1.09
CA GLY A 9 4.10 -12.31 2.19
C GLY A 9 3.30 -12.00 3.46
N VAL A 10 3.87 -11.22 4.36
CA VAL A 10 3.23 -10.87 5.64
C VAL A 10 1.84 -10.24 5.44
N VAL A 11 1.72 -9.26 4.54
CA VAL A 11 0.44 -8.59 4.26
C VAL A 11 -0.56 -9.54 3.61
N GLY A 12 -0.13 -10.29 2.58
CA GLY A 12 -1.02 -11.24 1.89
C GLY A 12 -1.53 -12.35 2.80
N ARG A 13 -0.70 -12.87 3.71
CA ARG A 13 -1.14 -13.85 4.74
C ARG A 13 -2.18 -13.25 5.67
N GLY A 14 -1.96 -12.04 6.16
CA GLY A 14 -2.93 -11.35 7.02
C GLY A 14 -4.27 -11.12 6.32
N VAL A 15 -4.24 -10.77 5.03
CA VAL A 15 -5.47 -10.66 4.21
C VAL A 15 -6.18 -12.02 4.11
N TYR A 16 -5.44 -13.09 3.83
CA TYR A 16 -6.01 -14.43 3.76
C TYR A 16 -6.67 -14.85 5.08
N GLU A 17 -6.00 -14.69 6.21
CA GLU A 17 -6.50 -15.04 7.54
C GLU A 17 -7.79 -14.29 7.89
N ILE A 18 -7.83 -12.99 7.61
CA ILE A 18 -9.03 -12.17 7.83
C ILE A 18 -10.20 -12.65 6.96
N ILE A 19 -9.94 -12.90 5.67
CA ILE A 19 -11.00 -13.31 4.74
C ILE A 19 -11.48 -14.71 5.03
N ALA A 20 -10.60 -15.63 5.43
CA ALA A 20 -10.97 -17.01 5.79
C ALA A 20 -11.96 -17.07 6.96
N SER A 21 -12.00 -16.06 7.83
CA SER A 21 -12.97 -15.96 8.93
C SER A 21 -14.31 -15.33 8.52
N ARG A 22 -14.48 -14.88 7.26
CA ARG A 22 -15.66 -14.17 6.79
C ARG A 22 -16.55 -15.04 5.91
N GLN A 23 -17.86 -14.75 5.92
CA GLN A 23 -18.84 -15.46 5.08
C GLN A 23 -19.22 -14.65 3.81
N ASP A 24 -18.96 -13.35 3.81
CA ASP A 24 -19.33 -12.44 2.73
C ASP A 24 -18.24 -12.26 1.66
N MET A 25 -17.04 -12.84 1.91
CA MET A 25 -15.88 -12.78 1.05
C MET A 25 -15.21 -14.15 0.94
N LYS A 26 -14.54 -14.39 -0.20
CA LYS A 26 -13.68 -15.56 -0.39
C LYS A 26 -12.50 -15.23 -1.29
N ILE A 27 -11.36 -15.86 -1.03
CA ILE A 27 -10.23 -15.87 -1.95
C ILE A 27 -10.39 -17.06 -2.89
N ALA A 28 -10.52 -16.80 -4.18
CA ALA A 28 -10.62 -17.82 -5.20
C ALA A 28 -9.24 -18.34 -5.63
N GLN A 29 -8.30 -17.41 -5.82
CA GLN A 29 -6.95 -17.72 -6.27
C GLN A 29 -5.91 -16.83 -5.59
N ILE A 30 -4.72 -17.37 -5.37
CA ILE A 30 -3.54 -16.65 -4.90
C ILE A 30 -2.44 -16.77 -5.95
N CYS A 31 -1.93 -15.64 -6.43
CA CYS A 31 -0.74 -15.61 -7.28
C CYS A 31 0.47 -15.26 -6.43
N CYS A 32 1.39 -16.22 -6.27
CA CYS A 32 2.64 -16.04 -5.52
C CYS A 32 3.76 -16.95 -6.04
N LEU A 33 5.00 -16.65 -5.65
CA LEU A 33 6.18 -17.39 -6.11
C LEU A 33 6.33 -18.75 -5.42
N GLU A 34 6.00 -18.82 -4.14
CA GLU A 34 6.09 -20.03 -3.33
C GLU A 34 4.68 -20.53 -3.00
N ASP A 35 4.48 -21.82 -3.16
CA ASP A 35 3.20 -22.45 -2.82
C ASP A 35 3.06 -22.56 -1.29
N PRO A 36 2.12 -21.86 -0.67
CA PRO A 36 1.87 -21.94 0.77
C PRO A 36 1.15 -23.23 1.20
N SER A 37 0.86 -24.14 0.27
CA SER A 37 0.18 -25.43 0.53
C SER A 37 -1.17 -25.27 1.24
N LEU A 38 -2.01 -24.36 0.75
CA LEU A 38 -3.36 -24.12 1.30
C LEU A 38 -4.37 -25.09 0.68
N PRO A 39 -5.15 -25.84 1.50
CA PRO A 39 -6.02 -26.90 0.98
C PRO A 39 -7.22 -26.39 0.19
N ASP A 40 -7.73 -25.20 0.52
CA ASP A 40 -9.02 -24.70 0.04
C ASP A 40 -8.91 -23.54 -0.98
N VAL A 41 -7.68 -23.19 -1.39
CA VAL A 41 -7.46 -22.07 -2.30
C VAL A 41 -6.51 -22.47 -3.41
N ARG A 42 -6.86 -22.14 -4.64
CA ARG A 42 -5.99 -22.36 -5.79
C ARG A 42 -4.79 -21.42 -5.74
N VAL A 43 -3.58 -22.00 -5.74
CA VAL A 43 -2.32 -21.25 -5.83
C VAL A 43 -1.79 -21.34 -7.26
N THR A 44 -1.30 -20.22 -7.79
CA THR A 44 -0.78 -20.11 -9.15
C THR A 44 0.46 -19.21 -9.18
N ARG A 45 1.30 -19.38 -10.19
CA ARG A 45 2.34 -18.42 -10.57
C ARG A 45 1.96 -17.59 -11.79
N ASP A 46 0.87 -17.97 -12.43
CA ASP A 46 0.38 -17.30 -13.63
C ASP A 46 -0.75 -16.32 -13.26
N PHE A 47 -0.42 -15.05 -13.30
CA PHE A 47 -1.38 -13.96 -13.06
C PHE A 47 -2.55 -13.97 -14.05
N GLN A 48 -2.35 -14.44 -15.28
CA GLN A 48 -3.40 -14.45 -16.29
C GLN A 48 -4.61 -15.30 -15.85
N THR A 49 -4.39 -16.32 -15.04
CA THR A 49 -5.49 -17.13 -14.52
C THR A 49 -6.43 -16.34 -13.60
N ILE A 50 -5.93 -15.32 -12.90
CA ILE A 50 -6.74 -14.39 -12.09
C ILE A 50 -7.47 -13.39 -12.98
N VAL A 51 -6.80 -12.85 -14.00
CA VAL A 51 -7.41 -11.88 -14.92
C VAL A 51 -8.57 -12.50 -15.70
N GLN A 52 -8.40 -13.73 -16.17
CA GLN A 52 -9.37 -14.46 -16.99
C GLN A 52 -10.53 -15.08 -16.21
N ASP A 53 -10.39 -15.20 -14.89
CA ASP A 53 -11.46 -15.76 -14.04
C ASP A 53 -12.58 -14.73 -13.85
N GLU A 54 -13.69 -14.91 -14.57
CA GLU A 54 -14.86 -14.03 -14.50
C GLU A 54 -15.55 -14.02 -13.13
N THR A 55 -15.30 -15.02 -12.29
CA THR A 55 -15.87 -15.07 -10.93
C THR A 55 -15.15 -14.13 -9.95
N ILE A 56 -13.91 -13.73 -10.27
CA ILE A 56 -13.13 -12.79 -9.47
C ILE A 56 -13.56 -11.37 -9.81
N ASP A 57 -14.12 -10.67 -8.84
CA ASP A 57 -14.57 -9.28 -8.95
C ASP A 57 -13.57 -8.25 -8.43
N THR A 58 -12.63 -8.69 -7.59
CA THR A 58 -11.68 -7.82 -6.89
C THR A 58 -10.29 -8.45 -6.85
N VAL A 59 -9.27 -7.67 -7.15
CA VAL A 59 -7.87 -8.06 -6.98
C VAL A 59 -7.27 -7.30 -5.79
N VAL A 60 -6.67 -8.05 -4.85
CA VAL A 60 -5.90 -7.50 -3.73
C VAL A 60 -4.41 -7.66 -4.05
N GLU A 61 -3.70 -6.54 -4.17
CA GLU A 61 -2.26 -6.49 -4.43
C GLU A 61 -1.49 -6.28 -3.11
N ALA A 62 -0.64 -7.23 -2.77
CA ALA A 62 0.22 -7.26 -1.59
C ALA A 62 1.64 -7.76 -1.94
N MET A 63 2.10 -7.49 -3.17
CA MET A 63 3.42 -7.94 -3.66
C MET A 63 4.54 -7.01 -3.23
N GLY A 64 4.28 -5.70 -3.22
CA GLY A 64 5.30 -4.67 -3.08
C GLY A 64 6.12 -4.45 -4.36
N GLY A 65 6.97 -3.41 -4.34
CA GLY A 65 7.72 -2.99 -5.52
C GLY A 65 6.86 -2.29 -6.57
N LEU A 66 7.47 -1.90 -7.69
CA LEU A 66 6.77 -1.23 -8.79
C LEU A 66 6.36 -2.24 -9.87
N HIS A 67 7.29 -3.07 -10.28
CA HIS A 67 7.11 -4.08 -11.33
C HIS A 67 7.30 -5.49 -10.75
N PRO A 68 6.49 -6.46 -11.13
CA PRO A 68 5.38 -6.43 -12.09
C PRO A 68 4.03 -5.97 -11.48
N ALA A 69 4.00 -5.37 -10.27
CA ALA A 69 2.78 -5.01 -9.58
C ALA A 69 1.92 -4.02 -10.42
N TYR A 70 2.57 -3.05 -11.08
CA TYR A 70 1.88 -2.10 -11.95
C TYR A 70 1.16 -2.79 -13.11
N GLU A 71 1.87 -3.64 -13.85
CA GLU A 71 1.33 -4.36 -15.00
C GLU A 71 0.15 -5.25 -14.60
N PHE A 72 0.26 -5.90 -13.44
CA PHE A 72 -0.80 -6.78 -12.93
C PHE A 72 -2.03 -5.98 -12.50
N VAL A 73 -1.84 -4.91 -11.75
CA VAL A 73 -2.94 -4.03 -11.32
C VAL A 73 -3.64 -3.44 -12.55
N ARG A 74 -2.87 -2.92 -13.50
CA ARG A 74 -3.42 -2.32 -14.72
C ARG A 74 -4.20 -3.33 -15.56
N ALA A 75 -3.64 -4.52 -15.80
CA ALA A 75 -4.32 -5.58 -16.55
C ALA A 75 -5.60 -6.07 -15.83
N ALA A 76 -5.59 -6.18 -14.50
CA ALA A 76 -6.79 -6.51 -13.73
C ALA A 76 -7.88 -5.44 -13.90
N MET A 77 -7.51 -4.15 -13.88
CA MET A 77 -8.45 -3.05 -14.12
C MET A 77 -8.99 -3.06 -15.54
N GLU A 78 -8.15 -3.34 -16.54
CA GLU A 78 -8.59 -3.50 -17.93
C GLU A 78 -9.59 -4.64 -18.10
N ALA A 79 -9.46 -5.71 -17.31
CA ALA A 79 -10.41 -6.82 -17.24
C ALA A 79 -11.64 -6.54 -16.34
N GLY A 80 -11.83 -5.29 -15.90
CA GLY A 80 -13.02 -4.88 -15.15
C GLY A 80 -13.00 -5.23 -13.65
N LYS A 81 -11.82 -5.54 -13.06
CA LYS A 81 -11.71 -5.92 -11.65
C LYS A 81 -11.42 -4.72 -10.76
N ASN A 82 -12.06 -4.66 -9.61
CA ASN A 82 -11.74 -3.69 -8.57
C ASN A 82 -10.36 -3.96 -7.96
N ILE A 83 -9.71 -2.92 -7.45
CA ILE A 83 -8.36 -3.01 -6.87
C ILE A 83 -8.37 -2.60 -5.41
N VAL A 84 -7.65 -3.38 -4.60
CA VAL A 84 -7.24 -3.02 -3.25
C VAL A 84 -5.73 -3.21 -3.14
N THR A 85 -4.99 -2.19 -2.77
CA THR A 85 -3.53 -2.29 -2.62
C THR A 85 -3.02 -1.58 -1.37
N SER A 86 -1.99 -2.12 -0.75
CA SER A 86 -1.21 -1.46 0.32
C SER A 86 0.13 -0.89 -0.18
N ASN A 87 0.41 -1.02 -1.48
CA ASN A 87 1.68 -0.66 -2.09
C ASN A 87 1.77 0.85 -2.36
N LYS A 88 2.27 1.59 -1.38
CA LYS A 88 2.39 3.05 -1.46
C LYS A 88 3.28 3.51 -2.63
N ALA A 89 4.37 2.78 -2.89
CA ALA A 89 5.30 3.12 -3.97
C ALA A 89 4.64 3.01 -5.35
N LEU A 90 3.89 1.93 -5.57
CA LEU A 90 3.08 1.72 -6.77
C LEU A 90 2.09 2.86 -6.99
N VAL A 91 1.27 3.15 -5.97
CA VAL A 91 0.22 4.17 -6.11
C VAL A 91 0.82 5.56 -6.28
N ALA A 92 1.91 5.89 -5.56
CA ALA A 92 2.60 7.17 -5.74
C ALA A 92 3.26 7.30 -7.12
N ALA A 93 3.76 6.18 -7.69
CA ALA A 93 4.44 6.19 -8.99
C ALA A 93 3.48 6.33 -10.17
N PHE A 94 2.29 5.75 -10.08
CA PHE A 94 1.36 5.60 -11.20
C PHE A 94 -0.03 6.15 -10.88
N TYR A 95 -0.10 7.15 -9.99
CA TYR A 95 -1.36 7.74 -9.55
C TYR A 95 -2.15 8.35 -10.71
N ASP A 96 -1.46 9.04 -11.61
CA ASP A 96 -2.00 9.72 -12.79
C ASP A 96 -2.45 8.79 -13.92
N ASP A 97 -2.06 7.53 -13.89
CA ASP A 97 -2.56 6.49 -14.79
C ASP A 97 -3.67 5.66 -14.13
N LEU A 98 -3.43 5.13 -12.93
CA LEU A 98 -4.33 4.18 -12.28
C LEU A 98 -5.66 4.82 -11.81
N ILE A 99 -5.62 6.05 -11.28
CA ILE A 99 -6.85 6.67 -10.76
C ILE A 99 -7.79 7.12 -11.88
N PRO A 100 -7.32 7.76 -12.97
CA PRO A 100 -8.17 8.03 -14.14
C PRO A 100 -8.73 6.75 -14.76
N LEU A 101 -7.92 5.70 -14.93
CA LEU A 101 -8.39 4.42 -15.47
C LEU A 101 -9.49 3.80 -14.60
N ALA A 102 -9.37 3.85 -13.27
CA ALA A 102 -10.41 3.39 -12.37
C ALA A 102 -11.72 4.16 -12.55
N ARG A 103 -11.64 5.48 -12.69
CA ARG A 103 -12.80 6.35 -12.92
C ARG A 103 -13.47 6.09 -14.26
N GLU A 104 -12.69 5.99 -15.33
CA GLU A 104 -13.15 5.70 -16.68
C GLU A 104 -13.94 4.39 -16.74
N LYS A 105 -13.41 3.36 -16.09
CA LYS A 105 -14.03 2.03 -16.06
C LYS A 105 -15.10 1.85 -14.95
N GLY A 106 -15.35 2.86 -14.12
CA GLY A 106 -16.29 2.77 -13.00
C GLY A 106 -15.86 1.79 -11.90
N LEU A 107 -14.55 1.53 -11.77
CA LEU A 107 -13.99 0.58 -10.81
C LEU A 107 -13.70 1.23 -9.46
N LYS A 108 -13.71 0.42 -8.42
CA LYS A 108 -13.24 0.81 -7.08
C LYS A 108 -11.74 0.57 -6.99
N PHE A 109 -10.99 1.64 -6.78
CA PHE A 109 -9.57 1.57 -6.44
C PHE A 109 -9.39 1.99 -4.98
N ARG A 110 -8.88 1.09 -4.14
CA ARG A 110 -8.70 1.31 -2.70
C ARG A 110 -7.25 1.11 -2.30
N CYS A 111 -6.64 2.17 -1.77
CA CYS A 111 -5.26 2.17 -1.31
C CYS A 111 -5.10 2.71 0.13
N THR A 112 -6.16 2.63 0.94
CA THR A 112 -6.18 3.24 2.27
C THR A 112 -5.08 2.71 3.19
N ALA A 113 -4.72 1.43 3.06
CA ALA A 113 -3.64 0.82 3.82
C ALA A 113 -2.22 1.23 3.36
N ALA A 114 -2.10 1.91 2.22
CA ALA A 114 -0.80 2.38 1.71
C ALA A 114 -0.14 3.44 2.61
N VAL A 115 -0.94 4.22 3.37
CA VAL A 115 -0.44 5.20 4.32
C VAL A 115 -1.06 4.97 5.69
N GLY A 116 -0.22 4.64 6.67
CA GLY A 116 -0.63 4.44 8.06
C GLY A 116 -1.31 3.09 8.35
N GLY A 117 -1.32 2.15 7.39
CA GLY A 117 -1.90 0.82 7.61
C GLY A 117 -3.35 0.89 8.08
N GLY A 118 -3.63 0.43 9.30
CA GLY A 118 -4.98 0.43 9.90
C GLY A 118 -5.46 1.74 10.50
N ILE A 119 -4.64 2.82 10.43
CA ILE A 119 -5.01 4.14 11.05
C ILE A 119 -6.16 4.85 10.28
N GLY A 120 -6.41 4.47 9.04
CA GLY A 120 -7.49 5.08 8.23
C GLY A 120 -7.19 6.50 7.73
N TRP A 121 -5.92 6.92 7.74
CA TRP A 121 -5.51 8.28 7.39
C TRP A 121 -6.04 8.75 6.02
N LEU A 122 -5.82 7.97 4.96
CA LEU A 122 -6.28 8.32 3.61
C LEU A 122 -7.81 8.36 3.52
N SER A 123 -8.51 7.47 4.23
CA SER A 123 -9.98 7.47 4.28
C SER A 123 -10.52 8.74 4.92
N GLU A 124 -9.89 9.24 5.98
CA GLU A 124 -10.30 10.47 6.63
C GLU A 124 -10.00 11.70 5.77
N LEU A 125 -8.89 11.70 5.02
CA LEU A 125 -8.63 12.76 4.02
C LEU A 125 -9.69 12.76 2.91
N GLU A 126 -10.06 11.60 2.36
CA GLU A 126 -11.14 11.48 1.37
C GLU A 126 -12.48 12.01 1.91
N ARG A 127 -12.80 11.69 3.16
CA ARG A 127 -14.04 12.16 3.81
C ARG A 127 -14.02 13.67 4.03
N ALA A 128 -12.91 14.20 4.56
CA ALA A 128 -12.76 15.62 4.80
C ALA A 128 -12.83 16.43 3.50
N HIS A 129 -12.17 15.97 2.44
CA HIS A 129 -12.16 16.63 1.14
C HIS A 129 -13.56 16.77 0.51
N ARG A 130 -14.49 15.85 0.82
CA ARG A 130 -15.89 15.92 0.29
C ARG A 130 -16.71 17.07 0.87
N VAL A 131 -16.37 17.53 2.06
CA VAL A 131 -17.20 18.49 2.82
C VAL A 131 -16.45 19.77 3.18
N GLN A 132 -15.12 19.78 3.04
CA GLN A 132 -14.27 20.89 3.43
C GLN A 132 -13.12 21.07 2.42
N THR A 133 -12.62 22.31 2.35
CA THR A 133 -11.37 22.60 1.64
C THR A 133 -10.19 22.32 2.57
N ILE A 134 -9.36 21.35 2.23
CA ILE A 134 -8.11 21.08 2.96
C ILE A 134 -7.05 22.05 2.47
N CYS A 135 -6.51 22.90 3.36
CA CYS A 135 -5.52 23.90 3.03
C CYS A 135 -4.08 23.42 3.28
N ARG A 136 -3.90 22.41 4.15
CA ARG A 136 -2.57 21.95 4.54
C ARG A 136 -2.62 20.54 5.11
N VAL A 137 -1.60 19.74 4.76
CA VAL A 137 -1.31 18.44 5.40
C VAL A 137 0.05 18.56 6.11
N ARG A 138 0.10 18.21 7.40
CA ARG A 138 1.33 18.23 8.20
C ARG A 138 1.35 17.01 9.11
N GLY A 139 2.51 16.39 9.28
CA GLY A 139 2.63 15.26 10.21
C GLY A 139 4.03 14.64 10.22
N ILE A 140 4.28 13.80 11.21
CA ILE A 140 5.42 12.89 11.27
C ILE A 140 4.89 11.54 10.81
N MET A 141 5.26 11.10 9.61
CA MET A 141 4.65 9.93 8.96
C MET A 141 5.56 8.70 8.95
N ASN A 142 6.68 8.74 9.68
CA ASN A 142 7.61 7.62 9.78
C ASN A 142 7.97 7.32 11.24
N GLY A 143 7.68 6.10 11.69
CA GLY A 143 7.90 5.67 13.09
C GLY A 143 9.38 5.54 13.43
N THR A 144 10.19 5.03 12.51
CA THR A 144 11.64 4.86 12.67
C THR A 144 12.33 6.20 12.90
N CYS A 145 12.12 7.17 12.01
CA CYS A 145 12.69 8.51 12.14
C CYS A 145 12.17 9.22 13.38
N ASN A 146 10.88 9.08 13.70
CA ASN A 146 10.32 9.68 14.92
C ASN A 146 11.01 9.14 16.18
N TYR A 147 11.23 7.82 16.27
CA TYR A 147 11.95 7.21 17.40
C TYR A 147 13.39 7.73 17.50
N ILE A 148 14.11 7.76 16.36
CA ILE A 148 15.51 8.22 16.33
C ILE A 148 15.59 9.68 16.79
N LEU A 149 14.79 10.57 16.24
CA LEU A 149 14.78 12.00 16.57
C LEU A 149 14.35 12.25 18.01
N ASP A 150 13.36 11.52 18.52
CA ASP A 150 12.95 11.61 19.93
C ASP A 150 14.09 11.18 20.87
N SER A 151 14.75 10.06 20.54
CA SER A 151 15.89 9.57 21.33
C SER A 151 17.08 10.55 21.33
N MET A 152 17.38 11.17 20.19
CA MET A 152 18.41 12.22 20.11
C MET A 152 18.02 13.45 20.92
N THR A 153 16.75 13.87 20.86
CA THR A 153 16.28 15.08 21.52
C THR A 153 16.14 14.91 23.05
N ARG A 154 15.52 13.81 23.48
CA ARG A 154 15.16 13.60 24.89
C ARG A 154 16.27 12.93 25.69
N LEU A 155 17.04 12.02 25.08
CA LEU A 155 18.07 11.26 25.73
C LEU A 155 19.48 11.78 25.42
N GLY A 156 19.63 12.75 24.51
CA GLY A 156 20.93 13.30 24.11
C GLY A 156 21.80 12.31 23.34
N LEU A 157 21.21 11.27 22.73
CA LEU A 157 21.97 10.26 21.99
C LEU A 157 22.49 10.81 20.66
N GLY A 158 23.65 10.33 20.23
CA GLY A 158 24.10 10.53 18.86
C GLY A 158 23.27 9.67 17.88
N TYR A 159 23.22 10.08 16.59
CA TYR A 159 22.43 9.41 15.55
C TYR A 159 22.70 7.90 15.46
N ASP A 160 23.98 7.50 15.39
CA ASP A 160 24.33 6.08 15.25
C ASP A 160 23.87 5.23 16.45
N GLN A 161 23.89 5.82 17.66
CA GLN A 161 23.44 5.17 18.87
C GLN A 161 21.92 5.03 18.89
N ALA A 162 21.20 6.08 18.51
CA ALA A 162 19.75 6.08 18.41
C ALA A 162 19.26 5.09 17.34
N LEU A 163 19.94 5.03 16.19
CA LEU A 163 19.64 4.07 15.12
C LEU A 163 19.85 2.61 15.57
N LYS A 164 20.98 2.32 16.24
CA LYS A 164 21.22 0.97 16.79
C LYS A 164 20.15 0.55 17.81
N GLN A 165 19.71 1.48 18.65
CA GLN A 165 18.61 1.21 19.57
C GLN A 165 17.29 0.96 18.82
N ALA A 166 16.98 1.77 17.81
CA ALA A 166 15.81 1.58 16.97
C ALA A 166 15.79 0.19 16.31
N GLN A 167 16.94 -0.27 15.83
CA GLN A 167 17.09 -1.61 15.24
C GLN A 167 16.91 -2.71 16.30
N ALA A 168 17.51 -2.58 17.46
CA ALA A 168 17.40 -3.55 18.55
C ALA A 168 15.95 -3.70 19.07
N LEU A 169 15.15 -2.63 19.02
CA LEU A 169 13.76 -2.60 19.43
C LEU A 169 12.77 -2.92 18.27
N GLY A 170 13.27 -3.16 17.06
CA GLY A 170 12.44 -3.49 15.91
C GLY A 170 11.73 -2.28 15.24
N TYR A 171 12.09 -1.05 15.60
CA TYR A 171 11.60 0.16 14.92
C TYR A 171 12.31 0.42 13.60
N ALA A 172 13.53 -0.06 13.42
CA ALA A 172 14.30 0.05 12.20
C ALA A 172 14.74 -1.33 11.72
N GLU A 173 14.69 -1.53 10.41
CA GLU A 173 15.24 -2.71 9.76
C GLU A 173 16.78 -2.65 9.73
N ALA A 174 17.43 -3.80 9.38
CA ALA A 174 18.87 -3.86 9.20
C ALA A 174 19.39 -2.91 8.09
N ARG A 175 18.56 -2.61 7.11
CA ARG A 175 18.82 -1.63 6.02
C ARG A 175 17.76 -0.54 6.02
N PRO A 176 17.88 0.46 6.89
CA PRO A 176 16.82 1.44 7.12
C PRO A 176 16.82 2.62 6.12
N ALA A 177 17.55 2.53 5.00
CA ALA A 177 17.74 3.62 4.04
C ALA A 177 16.40 4.28 3.61
N THR A 178 15.39 3.47 3.31
CA THR A 178 14.07 3.97 2.91
C THR A 178 13.43 4.89 3.95
N ASP A 179 13.66 4.61 5.24
CA ASP A 179 13.16 5.43 6.34
C ASP A 179 14.03 6.66 6.55
N VAL A 180 15.34 6.46 6.75
CA VAL A 180 16.27 7.53 7.19
C VAL A 180 16.59 8.53 6.06
N GLU A 181 16.49 8.12 4.80
CA GLU A 181 16.63 8.99 3.64
C GLU A 181 15.31 9.67 3.24
N GLY A 182 14.21 9.44 3.99
CA GLY A 182 12.93 10.11 3.80
C GLY A 182 12.03 9.55 2.70
N ILE A 183 12.44 8.51 1.98
CA ILE A 183 11.70 7.94 0.83
C ILE A 183 10.32 7.43 1.25
N ASP A 184 10.21 6.76 2.40
CA ASP A 184 8.93 6.31 2.94
C ASP A 184 7.98 7.50 3.22
N THR A 185 8.50 8.53 3.86
CA THR A 185 7.75 9.76 4.18
C THR A 185 7.34 10.48 2.90
N TRP A 186 8.22 10.53 1.91
CA TRP A 186 7.97 11.15 0.61
C TRP A 186 6.79 10.51 -0.13
N HIS A 187 6.75 9.17 -0.23
CA HIS A 187 5.61 8.46 -0.81
C HIS A 187 4.31 8.76 -0.05
N LYS A 188 4.36 8.77 1.30
CA LYS A 188 3.19 9.06 2.13
C LYS A 188 2.71 10.50 1.97
N ALA A 189 3.64 11.46 1.86
CA ALA A 189 3.32 12.86 1.62
C ALA A 189 2.64 13.07 0.26
N ILE A 190 3.17 12.46 -0.81
CA ILE A 190 2.58 12.51 -2.16
C ILE A 190 1.16 11.98 -2.14
N LEU A 191 0.93 10.76 -1.63
CA LEU A 191 -0.40 10.17 -1.60
C LEU A 191 -1.38 10.97 -0.74
N SER A 192 -0.92 11.45 0.42
CA SER A 192 -1.76 12.30 1.28
C SER A 192 -2.14 13.60 0.57
N SER A 193 -1.22 14.23 -0.15
CA SER A 193 -1.45 15.47 -0.88
C SER A 193 -2.37 15.25 -2.09
N ASN A 194 -2.15 14.18 -2.87
CA ASN A 194 -3.00 13.85 -4.02
C ASN A 194 -4.46 13.68 -3.60
N ILE A 195 -4.70 12.99 -2.49
CA ILE A 195 -6.05 12.77 -1.97
C ILE A 195 -6.61 14.03 -1.32
N ALA A 196 -5.83 14.73 -0.48
CA ALA A 196 -6.29 15.91 0.25
C ALA A 196 -6.64 17.07 -0.67
N PHE A 197 -5.90 17.26 -1.74
CA PHE A 197 -6.05 18.39 -2.66
C PHE A 197 -6.74 18.03 -3.99
N GLY A 198 -7.00 16.73 -4.23
CA GLY A 198 -7.60 16.25 -5.47
C GLY A 198 -6.72 16.45 -6.71
N VAL A 199 -5.41 16.35 -6.54
CA VAL A 199 -4.39 16.57 -7.59
C VAL A 199 -3.59 15.31 -7.87
N SER A 200 -2.82 15.31 -8.95
CA SER A 200 -1.72 14.36 -9.17
C SER A 200 -0.41 15.15 -9.16
N LEU A 201 0.37 14.99 -8.10
CA LEU A 201 1.65 15.64 -7.96
C LEU A 201 2.71 14.94 -8.83
N ASP A 202 3.46 15.74 -9.58
CA ASP A 202 4.68 15.28 -10.21
C ASP A 202 5.72 14.96 -9.12
N ARG A 203 6.10 13.70 -9.02
CA ARG A 203 7.02 13.20 -7.99
C ARG A 203 8.39 13.89 -8.06
N GLU A 204 8.85 14.25 -9.25
CA GLU A 204 10.16 14.87 -9.47
C GLU A 204 10.20 16.30 -8.91
N GLN A 205 9.06 16.93 -8.74
CA GLN A 205 8.93 18.28 -8.18
C GLN A 205 8.76 18.29 -6.65
N VAL A 206 8.58 17.13 -6.02
CA VAL A 206 8.46 17.04 -4.57
C VAL A 206 9.82 16.67 -3.98
N PRO A 207 10.47 17.57 -3.21
CA PRO A 207 11.76 17.26 -2.60
C PRO A 207 11.63 16.19 -1.50
N VAL A 208 12.67 15.38 -1.38
CA VAL A 208 12.84 14.41 -0.27
C VAL A 208 13.50 15.11 0.90
#